data_cf4b06eb554c85b65ac8c1f0dfc0ea44
#
_entry.id   cf4b06eb554c85b65ac8c1f0dfc0ea44
#
_cell.length_a   1.000
_cell.length_b   1.000
_cell.length_c   1.000
_cell.angle_alpha   90.00
_cell.angle_beta   90.00
_cell.angle_gamma   90.00
#
_symmetry.space_group_name_H-M   'P 1'
#
loop_
_entity.id
_entity.type
_entity.pdbx_description
1 polymer ?
#
loop_
_entity_poly.entity_id
_entity_poly.type
_entity_poly.pdbx_seq_one_letter_code
_entity_poly.pdbx_strand_id
1 'polypeptide(L)'
;MRTIKFKGQQLSNGDWIVGDLNHLVDGVYISNDNGNNMAQVNPDTVCQFTGFLDKNGKEIYEGDVIHIGSDHGVVVWGDSLCCFILKISYEKLPGTTPLGEMLHLYDHEVVGNIHEPEWKHHGNYPGRIN
;
A
#
# COMPACT_ATOMS: atom_id res chain seq x y z
N MET A 1 0.98 21.04 2.95
CA MET A 1 1.47 20.23 1.81
C MET A 1 1.49 18.75 2.20
N ARG A 2 0.95 17.90 1.35
CA ARG A 2 0.94 16.47 1.64
C ARG A 2 2.32 15.85 1.38
N THR A 3 2.63 14.81 2.15
CA THR A 3 3.87 14.08 1.97
C THR A 3 3.71 13.05 0.85
N ILE A 4 4.62 13.08 -0.12
CA ILE A 4 4.66 12.11 -1.21
C ILE A 4 5.90 11.26 -1.03
N LYS A 5 5.71 9.97 -0.79
CA LYS A 5 6.81 9.02 -0.67
C LYS A 5 6.31 7.63 -1.01
N PHE A 6 7.24 6.72 -1.20
CA PHE A 6 6.99 5.38 -1.68
C PHE A 6 7.76 4.37 -0.85
N LYS A 7 7.32 3.12 -0.89
CA LYS A 7 8.13 2.02 -0.41
C LYS A 7 8.18 0.93 -1.47
N GLY A 8 9.24 0.13 -1.44
CA GLY A 8 9.40 -0.99 -2.34
C GLY A 8 10.31 -2.03 -1.71
N GLN A 9 10.23 -3.27 -2.20
CA GLN A 9 11.08 -4.35 -1.70
C GLN A 9 12.39 -4.35 -2.47
N GLN A 10 13.51 -4.31 -1.73
CA GLN A 10 14.84 -4.31 -2.31
C GLN A 10 15.11 -5.64 -3.03
N LEU A 11 15.72 -5.55 -4.21
CA LEU A 11 16.09 -6.75 -4.94
C LEU A 11 17.14 -7.59 -4.22
N SER A 12 17.97 -6.95 -3.40
CA SER A 12 19.07 -7.62 -2.72
C SER A 12 18.62 -8.55 -1.59
N ASN A 13 17.57 -8.17 -0.85
CA ASN A 13 17.20 -8.89 0.38
C ASN A 13 15.70 -8.97 0.62
N GLY A 14 14.87 -8.32 -0.19
CA GLY A 14 13.43 -8.31 0.00
C GLY A 14 12.92 -7.35 1.08
N ASP A 15 13.81 -6.65 1.77
CA ASP A 15 13.39 -5.71 2.82
C ASP A 15 12.79 -4.45 2.19
N TRP A 16 11.84 -3.85 2.90
CA TRP A 16 11.25 -2.59 2.48
C TRP A 16 12.24 -1.44 2.63
N ILE A 17 12.27 -0.56 1.65
CA ILE A 17 12.93 0.74 1.76
C ILE A 17 11.90 1.82 1.45
N VAL A 18 11.93 2.91 2.21
CA VAL A 18 10.98 4.02 2.08
C VAL A 18 11.72 5.28 1.67
N GLY A 19 11.17 6.01 0.72
CA GLY A 19 11.75 7.29 0.30
C GLY A 19 11.21 7.77 -1.04
N ASP A 20 12.07 8.40 -1.80
CA ASP A 20 11.74 8.97 -3.10
C ASP A 20 11.92 7.93 -4.20
N LEU A 21 10.99 7.94 -5.13
CA LEU A 21 10.99 6.99 -6.25
C LEU A 21 11.83 7.56 -7.40
N ASN A 22 12.75 6.76 -7.90
CA ASN A 22 13.65 7.14 -8.99
C ASN A 22 13.56 6.10 -10.11
N HIS A 23 13.23 6.56 -11.31
CA HIS A 23 13.27 5.73 -12.51
C HIS A 23 14.57 5.99 -13.24
N LEU A 24 15.45 5.00 -13.23
CA LEU A 24 16.74 5.09 -13.92
C LEU A 24 16.73 4.16 -15.13
N VAL A 25 17.75 4.28 -15.97
CA VAL A 25 17.79 3.54 -17.22
C VAL A 25 17.81 2.02 -17.01
N ASP A 26 18.37 1.57 -15.90
CA ASP A 26 18.52 0.14 -15.59
C ASP A 26 17.55 -0.38 -14.54
N GLY A 27 16.58 0.43 -14.10
CA GLY A 27 15.60 -0.04 -13.15
C GLY A 27 14.99 1.05 -12.28
N VAL A 28 14.26 0.60 -11.28
CA VAL A 28 13.57 1.48 -10.35
C VAL A 28 14.27 1.44 -8.99
N TYR A 29 14.48 2.61 -8.42
CA TYR A 29 15.22 2.77 -7.16
C TYR A 29 14.41 3.61 -6.19
N ILE A 30 14.64 3.37 -4.90
CA ILE A 30 14.11 4.24 -3.84
C ILE A 30 15.30 4.77 -3.05
N SER A 31 15.28 6.09 -2.81
CA SER A 31 16.35 6.76 -2.08
C SER A 31 15.81 7.52 -0.89
N ASN A 32 16.62 7.60 0.16
CA ASN A 32 16.32 8.44 1.31
C ASN A 32 17.61 9.07 1.84
N ASP A 33 17.51 9.77 2.96
CA ASP A 33 18.65 10.45 3.56
C ASP A 33 19.34 11.37 2.54
N ASN A 34 18.55 12.23 1.87
CA ASN A 34 19.03 13.17 0.86
C ASN A 34 19.81 12.48 -0.28
N GLY A 35 19.40 11.27 -0.63
CA GLY A 35 20.04 10.52 -1.69
C GLY A 35 21.25 9.70 -1.25
N ASN A 36 21.63 9.77 0.03
CA ASN A 36 22.78 9.04 0.54
C ASN A 36 22.53 7.54 0.68
N ASN A 37 21.28 7.15 0.74
CA ASN A 37 20.87 5.75 0.80
C ASN A 37 19.93 5.46 -0.36
N MET A 38 20.33 4.57 -1.26
CA MET A 38 19.54 4.24 -2.44
C MET A 38 19.63 2.73 -2.70
N ALA A 39 18.50 2.12 -3.00
CA ALA A 39 18.43 0.70 -3.31
C ALA A 39 17.55 0.46 -4.51
N GLN A 40 17.94 -0.49 -5.35
CA GLN A 40 17.10 -0.97 -6.43
C GLN A 40 16.00 -1.84 -5.84
N VAL A 41 14.78 -1.64 -6.32
CA VAL A 41 13.61 -2.35 -5.82
C VAL A 41 12.93 -3.13 -6.94
N ASN A 42 12.14 -4.13 -6.55
CA ASN A 42 11.25 -4.81 -7.48
C ASN A 42 10.12 -3.84 -7.83
N PRO A 43 9.99 -3.43 -9.09
CA PRO A 43 8.98 -2.43 -9.46
C PRO A 43 7.55 -2.87 -9.17
N ASP A 44 7.28 -4.17 -9.14
CA ASP A 44 5.93 -4.67 -8.83
C ASP A 44 5.55 -4.46 -7.38
N THR A 45 6.50 -4.14 -6.51
CA THR A 45 6.27 -3.94 -5.08
C THR A 45 6.21 -2.47 -4.67
N VAL A 46 6.34 -1.56 -5.62
CA VAL A 46 6.34 -0.13 -5.31
C VAL A 46 4.93 0.30 -4.89
N CYS A 47 4.85 0.89 -3.70
CA CYS A 47 3.59 1.32 -3.09
C CYS A 47 3.71 2.76 -2.67
N GLN A 48 2.72 3.58 -3.03
CA GLN A 48 2.70 4.98 -2.63
C GLN A 48 2.07 5.16 -1.26
N PHE A 49 2.65 6.05 -0.46
CA PHE A 49 2.05 6.47 0.81
C PHE A 49 0.73 7.20 0.53
N THR A 50 -0.33 6.80 1.22
CA THR A 50 -1.66 7.38 0.98
C THR A 50 -1.84 8.76 1.63
N GLY A 51 -0.99 9.11 2.58
CA GLY A 51 -1.15 10.32 3.39
C GLY A 51 -1.90 10.07 4.69
N PHE A 52 -2.44 8.88 4.89
CA PHE A 52 -3.21 8.54 6.09
C PHE A 52 -2.41 7.64 7.03
N LEU A 53 -2.73 7.74 8.31
CA LEU A 53 -2.22 6.84 9.36
C LEU A 53 -3.37 5.98 9.87
N ASP A 54 -3.04 4.77 10.34
CA ASP A 54 -4.06 3.94 10.99
C ASP A 54 -4.25 4.37 12.45
N LYS A 55 -5.13 3.68 13.17
CA LYS A 55 -5.45 4.03 14.56
C LYS A 55 -4.24 3.94 15.51
N ASN A 56 -3.20 3.21 15.11
CA ASN A 56 -1.98 3.04 15.88
C ASN A 56 -0.86 3.98 15.44
N GLY A 57 -1.13 4.87 14.50
CA GLY A 57 -0.14 5.79 13.96
C GLY A 57 0.73 5.19 12.88
N LYS A 58 0.41 3.98 12.39
CA LYS A 58 1.16 3.34 11.32
C LYS A 58 0.75 3.93 9.97
N GLU A 59 1.73 4.22 9.14
CA GLU A 59 1.49 4.76 7.79
C GLU A 59 0.79 3.75 6.91
N ILE A 60 -0.18 4.23 6.12
CA ILE A 60 -0.95 3.40 5.20
C ILE A 60 -0.45 3.61 3.79
N TYR A 61 -0.05 2.52 3.13
CA TYR A 61 0.45 2.51 1.76
C TYR A 61 -0.50 1.75 0.84
N GLU A 62 -0.44 2.09 -0.43
CA GLU A 62 -1.08 1.30 -1.48
C GLU A 62 -0.66 -0.18 -1.34
N GLY A 63 -1.61 -1.10 -1.50
CA GLY A 63 -1.34 -2.52 -1.32
C GLY A 63 -1.45 -3.00 0.12
N ASP A 64 -1.60 -2.10 1.09
CA ASP A 64 -1.78 -2.51 2.47
C ASP A 64 -3.12 -3.22 2.66
N VAL A 65 -3.10 -4.25 3.50
CA VAL A 65 -4.29 -4.96 3.95
C VAL A 65 -4.72 -4.33 5.26
N ILE A 66 -5.95 -3.85 5.31
CA ILE A 66 -6.49 -3.14 6.46
C ILE A 66 -7.65 -3.92 7.05
N HIS A 67 -7.58 -4.16 8.36
CA HIS A 67 -8.71 -4.66 9.13
C HIS A 67 -9.60 -3.47 9.47
N ILE A 68 -10.86 -3.52 9.07
CA ILE A 68 -11.80 -2.44 9.25
C ILE A 68 -13.17 -3.02 9.64
N GLY A 69 -13.68 -2.62 10.80
CA GLY A 69 -14.89 -3.24 11.34
C GLY A 69 -14.68 -4.74 11.51
N SER A 70 -15.51 -5.55 10.88
CA SER A 70 -15.38 -7.01 10.88
C SER A 70 -14.75 -7.54 9.60
N ASP A 71 -14.31 -6.65 8.71
CA ASP A 71 -13.84 -6.99 7.37
C ASP A 71 -12.37 -6.65 7.18
N HIS A 72 -11.82 -7.13 6.06
CA HIS A 72 -10.50 -6.74 5.58
C HIS A 72 -10.65 -6.13 4.20
N GLY A 73 -9.83 -5.14 3.92
CA GLY A 73 -9.78 -4.52 2.60
C GLY A 73 -8.34 -4.29 2.16
N VAL A 74 -8.15 -4.10 0.87
CA VAL A 74 -6.85 -3.75 0.29
C VAL A 74 -6.92 -2.34 -0.25
N VAL A 75 -5.91 -1.53 0.05
CA VAL A 75 -5.79 -0.17 -0.47
C VAL A 75 -5.33 -0.24 -1.92
N VAL A 76 -6.13 0.31 -2.82
CA VAL A 76 -5.80 0.36 -4.25
C VAL A 76 -6.05 1.78 -4.78
N TRP A 77 -5.42 2.08 -5.93
CA TRP A 77 -5.69 3.33 -6.61
C TRP A 77 -6.97 3.20 -7.42
N GLY A 78 -7.91 4.11 -7.21
CA GLY A 78 -9.17 4.15 -7.96
C GLY A 78 -9.06 5.11 -9.14
N ASP A 79 -8.78 4.58 -10.33
CA ASP A 79 -8.55 5.41 -11.52
C ASP A 79 -9.71 6.34 -11.82
N SER A 80 -10.93 5.83 -11.71
CA SER A 80 -12.12 6.61 -12.05
C SER A 80 -12.41 7.71 -11.03
N LEU A 81 -11.95 7.53 -9.79
CA LEU A 81 -12.17 8.50 -8.72
C LEU A 81 -10.94 9.37 -8.46
N CYS A 82 -9.79 9.02 -9.05
CA CYS A 82 -8.52 9.72 -8.84
C CYS A 82 -8.15 9.83 -7.37
N CYS A 83 -8.37 8.76 -6.62
CA CYS A 83 -8.01 8.69 -5.21
C CYS A 83 -7.80 7.25 -4.78
N PHE A 84 -7.19 7.06 -3.62
CA PHE A 84 -7.09 5.72 -3.03
C PHE A 84 -8.47 5.28 -2.52
N ILE A 85 -8.77 4.01 -2.74
CA ILE A 85 -10.00 3.38 -2.29
C ILE A 85 -9.67 2.13 -1.51
N LEU A 86 -10.63 1.66 -0.71
CA LEU A 86 -10.49 0.40 0.02
C LEU A 86 -11.37 -0.65 -0.67
N LYS A 87 -10.72 -1.71 -1.17
CA LYS A 87 -11.42 -2.80 -1.85
C LYS A 87 -11.62 -3.95 -0.88
N ILE A 88 -12.88 -4.25 -0.58
CA ILE A 88 -13.25 -5.30 0.37
C ILE A 88 -13.59 -6.58 -0.40
N SER A 89 -13.09 -7.73 0.09
CA SER A 89 -13.04 -8.97 -0.68
C SER A 89 -14.39 -9.55 -1.07
N TYR A 90 -15.42 -9.36 -0.26
CA TYR A 90 -16.71 -9.97 -0.56
C TYR A 90 -17.85 -8.96 -0.58
N GLU A 91 -17.53 -7.74 -0.86
CA GLU A 91 -18.56 -6.73 -0.95
C GLU A 91 -19.48 -6.99 -2.12
N LYS A 92 -20.73 -6.63 -1.92
CA LYS A 92 -21.76 -6.72 -2.95
C LYS A 92 -21.74 -5.51 -3.87
N LEU A 93 -21.12 -4.44 -3.39
CA LEU A 93 -20.97 -3.21 -4.14
C LEU A 93 -19.52 -3.07 -4.57
N PRO A 94 -19.26 -2.48 -5.74
CA PRO A 94 -17.89 -2.21 -6.15
C PRO A 94 -17.18 -1.36 -5.10
N GLY A 95 -15.90 -1.61 -4.88
CA GLY A 95 -15.09 -0.81 -3.99
C GLY A 95 -14.87 0.58 -4.53
N THR A 96 -15.85 1.45 -4.37
CA THR A 96 -15.80 2.80 -4.92
C THR A 96 -15.69 3.87 -3.85
N THR A 97 -15.68 3.49 -2.56
CA THR A 97 -15.63 4.44 -1.47
C THR A 97 -14.21 4.94 -1.27
N PRO A 98 -13.99 6.26 -1.29
CA PRO A 98 -12.67 6.82 -1.01
C PRO A 98 -12.13 6.34 0.34
N LEU A 99 -10.82 6.05 0.36
CA LEU A 99 -10.16 5.53 1.56
C LEU A 99 -10.38 6.44 2.76
N GLY A 100 -10.16 7.74 2.59
CA GLY A 100 -10.30 8.70 3.68
C GLY A 100 -11.68 8.67 4.31
N GLU A 101 -12.71 8.48 3.52
CA GLU A 101 -14.08 8.40 4.01
C GLU A 101 -14.30 7.13 4.85
N MET A 102 -13.77 5.99 4.39
CA MET A 102 -13.87 4.74 5.15
C MET A 102 -13.11 4.84 6.47
N LEU A 103 -11.92 5.41 6.45
CA LEU A 103 -11.10 5.54 7.66
C LEU A 103 -11.74 6.49 8.67
N HIS A 104 -12.48 7.47 8.20
CA HIS A 104 -13.20 8.40 9.08
C HIS A 104 -14.36 7.72 9.83
N LEU A 105 -15.02 6.76 9.18
CA LEU A 105 -16.21 6.12 9.70
C LEU A 105 -15.93 4.93 10.62
N TYR A 106 -14.80 4.26 10.46
CA TYR A 106 -14.54 2.98 11.14
C TYR A 106 -13.16 2.94 11.74
N ASP A 107 -13.02 2.22 12.87
CA ASP A 107 -11.72 1.83 13.39
C ASP A 107 -11.01 0.95 12.37
N HIS A 108 -9.69 1.13 12.26
CA HIS A 108 -8.93 0.43 11.23
C HIS A 108 -7.48 0.25 11.66
N GLU A 109 -6.86 -0.81 11.18
CA GLU A 109 -5.44 -1.03 11.38
C GLU A 109 -4.82 -1.78 10.21
N VAL A 110 -3.57 -1.44 9.91
CA VAL A 110 -2.79 -2.14 8.90
C VAL A 110 -2.35 -3.47 9.50
N VAL A 111 -2.68 -4.57 8.80
CA VAL A 111 -2.32 -5.91 9.26
C VAL A 111 -1.30 -6.59 8.34
N GLY A 112 -1.00 -5.99 7.20
CA GLY A 112 0.00 -6.54 6.28
C GLY A 112 -0.02 -5.80 4.95
N ASN A 113 0.66 -6.37 3.97
CA ASN A 113 0.70 -5.84 2.60
C ASN A 113 0.65 -7.02 1.63
N ILE A 114 -0.02 -6.83 0.50
CA ILE A 114 -0.22 -7.91 -0.47
C ILE A 114 1.08 -8.48 -1.03
N HIS A 115 2.19 -7.75 -0.94
CA HIS A 115 3.50 -8.20 -1.43
C HIS A 115 4.27 -9.01 -0.39
N GLU A 116 3.78 -9.10 0.84
CA GLU A 116 4.41 -9.88 1.90
C GLU A 116 4.01 -11.35 1.81
N PRO A 117 4.96 -12.29 2.08
CA PRO A 117 4.70 -13.71 1.83
C PRO A 117 3.48 -14.28 2.52
N GLU A 118 3.19 -13.87 3.75
CA GLU A 118 2.05 -14.39 4.50
C GLU A 118 0.72 -14.07 3.84
N TRP A 119 0.65 -12.99 3.06
CA TRP A 119 -0.57 -12.61 2.36
C TRP A 119 -0.68 -13.26 1.00
N LYS A 120 0.42 -13.60 0.36
CA LYS A 120 0.42 -14.21 -0.96
C LYS A 120 -0.18 -15.61 -0.96
N HIS A 121 -0.17 -16.28 0.19
CA HIS A 121 -0.68 -17.65 0.33
C HIS A 121 -2.08 -17.73 0.90
N HIS A 122 -2.69 -16.61 1.24
CA HIS A 122 -4.06 -16.55 1.73
C HIS A 122 -5.05 -16.55 0.57
N GLY A 123 -5.87 -17.57 0.47
CA GLY A 123 -6.83 -17.68 -0.63
C GLY A 123 -7.95 -16.66 -0.56
N ASN A 124 -8.26 -16.13 0.62
CA ASN A 124 -9.45 -15.31 0.85
C ASN A 124 -9.18 -13.86 1.22
N TYR A 125 -7.93 -13.42 1.21
CA TYR A 125 -7.72 -12.02 1.56
C TYR A 125 -8.13 -11.11 0.41
N PRO A 126 -8.54 -9.86 0.73
CA PRO A 126 -9.01 -8.93 -0.28
C PRO A 126 -7.93 -8.60 -1.31
N GLY A 127 -8.36 -8.41 -2.57
CA GLY A 127 -7.46 -8.05 -3.64
C GLY A 127 -6.69 -9.19 -4.25
N ARG A 128 -6.80 -10.40 -3.72
CA ARG A 128 -6.16 -11.56 -4.34
C ARG A 128 -6.95 -11.99 -5.57
N ILE A 129 -6.24 -12.15 -6.67
CA ILE A 129 -6.79 -12.67 -7.91
C ILE A 129 -6.28 -14.09 -8.08
N ASN A 130 -7.20 -15.02 -8.20
CA ASN A 130 -6.86 -16.44 -8.38
C ASN A 130 -6.83 -16.78 -9.86
#